data_5a8433e7db639d01613e61ae346e613c
#
_entry.id   5a8433e7db639d01613e61ae346e613c
#
_cell.length_a   1.000
_cell.length_b   1.000
_cell.length_c   1.000
_cell.angle_alpha   90.00
_cell.angle_beta   90.00
_cell.angle_gamma   90.00
#
_symmetry.space_group_name_H-M   'P 1'
#
loop_
_entity.id
_entity.type
_entity.pdbx_description
1 polymer ?
#
loop_
_entity_poly.entity_id
_entity_poly.type
_entity_poly.pdbx_seq_one_letter_code
_entity_poly.pdbx_strand_id
1 'polypeptide(L)'
;MKLKNLLAVALFSAAVVHAPAAFSAETGGTIIIGSADFPESQLIATIYQQALAAKNVKVETKLNIGSREVYMPALLDGSINLIPEYSGATLSYLDEKTQAHSAEDVAAALAKALPEKIKMLDISAAQDSDVLAVTEKTAKKYNLKDISDLAPVAKTLVLGGPAEWKTRREGVKGLNEVYGLTFKNFKVLDVAGPLTLSALTNNQIQVADMTSTDPAMKTKNLVALEDSKHLFPGAKHCAADCKRQSQRGG
;
A
#
# COMPACT_ATOMS: atom_id res chain seq x y z
N MET A 1 16.71 98.41 -15.05
CA MET A 1 17.75 97.79 -15.92
C MET A 1 17.81 96.31 -15.64
N LYS A 2 17.49 95.54 -16.64
CA LYS A 2 17.62 94.13 -16.98
C LYS A 2 17.71 93.09 -15.83
N LEU A 3 16.56 92.49 -15.62
CA LEU A 3 16.30 91.23 -14.94
C LEU A 3 16.76 90.07 -15.81
N LYS A 4 17.54 89.14 -15.26
CA LYS A 4 17.82 87.85 -15.94
C LYS A 4 17.23 86.73 -15.11
N ASN A 5 16.23 86.09 -15.72
CA ASN A 5 15.60 84.89 -15.22
C ASN A 5 16.53 83.66 -15.31
N LEU A 6 16.78 83.00 -14.21
CA LEU A 6 17.32 81.62 -14.19
C LEU A 6 16.19 80.65 -13.91
N LEU A 7 15.84 79.90 -14.95
CA LEU A 7 14.95 78.75 -14.82
C LEU A 7 15.76 77.54 -14.29
N ALA A 8 15.47 77.11 -13.08
CA ALA A 8 16.00 75.86 -12.54
C ALA A 8 15.02 74.68 -12.94
N VAL A 9 15.48 73.79 -13.82
CA VAL A 9 14.77 72.57 -14.19
C VAL A 9 15.15 71.52 -13.13
N ALA A 10 14.20 71.15 -12.27
CA ALA A 10 14.34 70.02 -11.37
C ALA A 10 14.02 68.75 -12.09
N LEU A 11 15.05 67.93 -12.38
CA LEU A 11 14.90 66.58 -12.86
C LEU A 11 14.44 65.67 -11.72
N PHE A 12 13.18 65.28 -11.73
CA PHE A 12 12.61 64.28 -10.83
C PHE A 12 12.96 62.89 -11.38
N SER A 13 14.04 62.28 -10.87
CA SER A 13 14.36 60.86 -11.16
C SER A 13 13.38 59.95 -10.43
N ALA A 14 12.38 59.45 -11.13
CA ALA A 14 11.51 58.40 -10.62
C ALA A 14 12.31 57.07 -10.50
N ALA A 15 12.72 56.75 -9.28
CA ALA A 15 13.24 55.43 -8.96
C ALA A 15 12.10 54.40 -9.04
N VAL A 16 12.09 53.63 -10.11
CA VAL A 16 11.19 52.48 -10.22
C VAL A 16 11.69 51.40 -9.25
N VAL A 17 11.07 51.32 -8.10
CA VAL A 17 11.29 50.21 -7.17
C VAL A 17 10.67 48.96 -7.80
N HIS A 18 11.53 48.12 -8.38
CA HIS A 18 11.15 46.78 -8.75
C HIS A 18 10.97 45.97 -7.44
N ALA A 19 9.75 45.91 -6.95
CA ALA A 19 9.40 44.90 -5.96
C ALA A 19 9.60 43.53 -6.63
N PRO A 20 10.35 42.59 -6.01
CA PRO A 20 10.39 41.23 -6.50
C PRO A 20 8.94 40.69 -6.47
N ALA A 21 8.42 40.35 -7.63
CA ALA A 21 7.18 39.60 -7.70
C ALA A 21 7.42 38.34 -6.86
N ALA A 22 6.84 38.33 -5.65
CA ALA A 22 6.72 37.10 -4.90
C ALA A 22 5.89 36.17 -5.80
N PHE A 23 6.57 35.19 -6.41
CA PHE A 23 5.90 34.05 -6.99
C PHE A 23 5.12 33.42 -5.84
N SER A 24 3.85 33.80 -5.75
CA SER A 24 2.88 33.05 -4.98
C SER A 24 2.89 31.65 -5.60
N ALA A 25 3.59 30.72 -4.96
CA ALA A 25 3.46 29.33 -5.30
C ALA A 25 1.96 29.04 -5.24
N GLU A 26 1.38 28.75 -6.39
CA GLU A 26 0.00 28.29 -6.50
C GLU A 26 -0.15 27.18 -5.46
N THR A 27 -0.96 27.44 -4.45
CA THR A 27 -1.17 26.50 -3.35
C THR A 27 -1.83 25.26 -3.92
N GLY A 28 -1.02 24.31 -4.32
CA GLY A 28 -1.49 22.99 -4.68
C GLY A 28 -2.42 22.50 -3.56
N GLY A 29 -3.64 22.07 -3.91
CA GLY A 29 -4.62 21.69 -2.91
C GLY A 29 -4.06 20.62 -1.96
N THR A 30 -4.70 20.41 -0.82
CA THR A 30 -4.29 19.41 0.18
C THR A 30 -4.19 18.02 -0.42
N ILE A 31 -3.08 17.31 -0.18
CA ILE A 31 -2.93 15.89 -0.51
C ILE A 31 -3.52 15.09 0.64
N ILE A 32 -4.50 14.24 0.36
CA ILE A 32 -5.12 13.36 1.33
C ILE A 32 -4.52 11.97 1.16
N ILE A 33 -3.78 11.53 2.17
CA ILE A 33 -3.10 10.22 2.16
C ILE A 33 -3.98 9.21 2.89
N GLY A 34 -4.35 8.14 2.18
CA GLY A 34 -5.08 7.02 2.75
C GLY A 34 -4.17 5.93 3.33
N SER A 35 -4.73 5.05 4.16
CA SER A 35 -4.15 3.76 4.50
C SER A 35 -5.18 2.64 4.50
N ALA A 36 -4.71 1.41 4.26
CA ALA A 36 -5.46 0.22 4.59
C ALA A 36 -5.61 0.06 6.12
N ASP A 37 -6.36 -0.95 6.55
CA ASP A 37 -6.74 -1.21 7.94
C ASP A 37 -5.75 -2.11 8.72
N PHE A 38 -4.49 -2.09 8.36
CA PHE A 38 -3.44 -2.82 9.08
C PHE A 38 -2.25 -1.91 9.45
N PRO A 39 -1.48 -2.28 10.49
CA PRO A 39 -0.50 -1.37 11.12
C PRO A 39 0.59 -0.84 10.17
N GLU A 40 1.15 -1.68 9.29
CA GLU A 40 2.22 -1.27 8.38
C GLU A 40 1.76 -0.21 7.39
N SER A 41 0.59 -0.40 6.78
CA SER A 41 0.02 0.59 5.84
C SER A 41 -0.21 1.95 6.52
N GLN A 42 -0.71 1.94 7.76
CA GLN A 42 -0.89 3.17 8.55
C GLN A 42 0.44 3.85 8.87
N LEU A 43 1.47 3.06 9.22
CA LEU A 43 2.82 3.57 9.49
C LEU A 43 3.41 4.23 8.25
N ILE A 44 3.37 3.56 7.09
CA ILE A 44 3.92 4.10 5.84
C ILE A 44 3.17 5.35 5.41
N ALA A 45 1.83 5.37 5.50
CA ALA A 45 1.03 6.55 5.22
C ALA A 45 1.42 7.75 6.12
N THR A 46 1.69 7.49 7.40
CA THR A 46 2.15 8.50 8.35
C THR A 46 3.55 9.00 8.00
N ILE A 47 4.46 8.12 7.57
CA ILE A 47 5.80 8.51 7.10
C ILE A 47 5.69 9.41 5.86
N TYR A 48 4.84 9.07 4.90
CA TYR A 48 4.60 9.90 3.72
C TYR A 48 4.03 11.28 4.11
N GLN A 49 3.08 11.32 5.03
CA GLN A 49 2.52 12.57 5.56
C GLN A 49 3.62 13.45 6.16
N GLN A 50 4.47 12.91 7.02
CA GLN A 50 5.54 13.67 7.65
C GLN A 50 6.59 14.14 6.64
N ALA A 51 6.98 13.27 5.70
CA ALA A 51 7.97 13.61 4.67
C ALA A 51 7.48 14.73 3.74
N LEU A 52 6.22 14.72 3.34
CA LEU A 52 5.62 15.76 2.51
C LEU A 52 5.41 17.06 3.30
N ALA A 53 4.95 16.98 4.55
CA ALA A 53 4.80 18.14 5.41
C ALA A 53 6.14 18.84 5.66
N ALA A 54 7.24 18.09 5.84
CA ALA A 54 8.59 18.63 5.95
C ALA A 54 9.07 19.39 4.70
N LYS A 55 8.40 19.18 3.56
CA LYS A 55 8.61 19.94 2.30
C LYS A 55 7.58 21.04 2.08
N ASN A 56 6.86 21.44 3.14
CA ASN A 56 5.80 22.45 3.11
C ASN A 56 4.63 22.10 2.17
N VAL A 57 4.41 20.80 1.89
CA VAL A 57 3.23 20.34 1.19
C VAL A 57 2.08 20.23 2.20
N LYS A 58 0.91 20.78 1.85
CA LYS A 58 -0.28 20.64 2.70
C LYS A 58 -0.82 19.21 2.58
N VAL A 59 -0.82 18.48 3.68
CA VAL A 59 -1.22 17.06 3.73
C VAL A 59 -2.19 16.80 4.86
N GLU A 60 -3.13 15.90 4.60
CA GLU A 60 -4.03 15.30 5.59
C GLU A 60 -3.96 13.77 5.46
N THR A 61 -4.35 13.06 6.50
CA THR A 61 -4.41 11.59 6.47
C THR A 61 -5.83 11.09 6.73
N LYS A 62 -6.22 10.03 6.02
CA LYS A 62 -7.38 9.19 6.30
C LYS A 62 -6.87 7.77 6.51
N LEU A 63 -6.57 7.44 7.76
CA LEU A 63 -6.02 6.13 8.11
C LEU A 63 -7.13 5.12 8.38
N ASN A 64 -6.78 3.82 8.27
CA ASN A 64 -7.68 2.72 8.61
C ASN A 64 -9.00 2.72 7.82
N ILE A 65 -8.91 2.95 6.50
CA ILE A 65 -10.08 3.05 5.62
C ILE A 65 -10.77 1.68 5.46
N GLY A 66 -10.00 0.61 5.42
CA GLY A 66 -10.46 -0.75 5.18
C GLY A 66 -9.59 -1.49 4.19
N SER A 67 -10.12 -2.57 3.62
CA SER A 67 -9.44 -3.37 2.61
C SER A 67 -9.35 -2.66 1.24
N ARG A 68 -8.62 -3.26 0.30
CA ARG A 68 -8.42 -2.70 -1.06
C ARG A 68 -9.72 -2.45 -1.78
N GLU A 69 -10.72 -3.27 -1.56
CA GLU A 69 -12.06 -3.12 -2.11
C GLU A 69 -12.76 -1.83 -1.66
N VAL A 70 -12.34 -1.27 -0.52
CA VAL A 70 -12.89 -0.01 0.02
C VAL A 70 -12.05 1.20 -0.41
N TYR A 71 -10.71 1.15 -0.26
CA TYR A 71 -9.90 2.34 -0.54
C TYR A 71 -9.59 2.56 -2.04
N MET A 72 -9.62 1.53 -2.90
CA MET A 72 -9.43 1.75 -4.35
C MET A 72 -10.53 2.61 -4.97
N PRO A 73 -11.83 2.41 -4.68
CA PRO A 73 -12.87 3.36 -5.08
C PRO A 73 -12.62 4.77 -4.55
N ALA A 74 -12.18 4.93 -3.28
CA ALA A 74 -11.88 6.25 -2.70
C ALA A 74 -10.68 6.94 -3.37
N LEU A 75 -9.70 6.18 -3.87
CA LEU A 75 -8.60 6.71 -4.68
C LEU A 75 -9.10 7.13 -6.08
N LEU A 76 -9.98 6.34 -6.70
CA LEU A 76 -10.53 6.62 -8.02
C LEU A 76 -11.46 7.84 -8.07
N ASP A 77 -12.23 8.09 -7.01
CA ASP A 77 -13.13 9.23 -6.89
C ASP A 77 -12.45 10.49 -6.34
N GLY A 78 -11.21 10.37 -5.87
CA GLY A 78 -10.41 11.48 -5.33
C GLY A 78 -10.68 11.80 -3.86
N SER A 79 -11.45 10.97 -3.14
CA SER A 79 -11.64 11.09 -1.69
C SER A 79 -10.34 10.92 -0.90
N ILE A 80 -9.38 10.19 -1.46
CA ILE A 80 -7.95 10.18 -1.13
C ILE A 80 -7.16 10.41 -2.41
N ASN A 81 -5.92 10.92 -2.28
CA ASN A 81 -5.07 11.25 -3.43
C ASN A 81 -3.82 10.39 -3.50
N LEU A 82 -3.40 9.80 -2.41
CA LEU A 82 -2.20 8.99 -2.28
C LEU A 82 -2.45 7.84 -1.31
N ILE A 83 -1.93 6.66 -1.62
CA ILE A 83 -1.96 5.52 -0.71
C ILE A 83 -0.69 4.67 -0.89
N PRO A 84 -0.06 4.20 0.20
CA PRO A 84 0.95 3.16 0.11
C PRO A 84 0.31 1.83 -0.30
N GLU A 85 0.92 1.15 -1.25
CA GLU A 85 0.42 -0.09 -1.84
C GLU A 85 1.53 -1.11 -2.07
N TYR A 86 1.10 -2.34 -2.34
CA TYR A 86 1.93 -3.51 -2.59
C TYR A 86 1.69 -3.97 -4.02
N SER A 87 2.73 -3.90 -4.85
CA SER A 87 2.60 -4.10 -6.30
C SER A 87 1.97 -5.44 -6.69
N GLY A 88 2.37 -6.53 -6.04
CA GLY A 88 1.83 -7.87 -6.31
C GLY A 88 0.36 -7.99 -5.97
N ALA A 89 -0.02 -7.61 -4.75
CA ALA A 89 -1.41 -7.69 -4.29
C ALA A 89 -2.34 -6.73 -5.06
N THR A 90 -1.84 -5.55 -5.47
CA THR A 90 -2.60 -4.63 -6.32
C THR A 90 -2.81 -5.21 -7.71
N LEU A 91 -1.77 -5.83 -8.28
CA LEU A 91 -1.89 -6.51 -9.57
C LEU A 91 -2.92 -7.64 -9.52
N SER A 92 -2.86 -8.50 -8.52
CA SER A 92 -3.84 -9.59 -8.36
C SER A 92 -5.27 -9.08 -8.19
N TYR A 93 -5.46 -7.94 -7.52
CA TYR A 93 -6.77 -7.30 -7.39
C TYR A 93 -7.30 -6.77 -8.73
N LEU A 94 -6.44 -6.25 -9.59
CA LEU A 94 -6.81 -5.69 -10.90
C LEU A 94 -6.89 -6.77 -12.01
N ASP A 95 -6.05 -7.80 -11.91
CA ASP A 95 -5.97 -8.93 -12.84
C ASP A 95 -5.74 -10.25 -12.09
N GLU A 96 -6.81 -10.90 -11.67
CA GLU A 96 -6.78 -12.18 -10.96
C GLU A 96 -6.09 -13.31 -11.78
N LYS A 97 -5.94 -13.15 -13.09
CA LYS A 97 -5.36 -14.17 -13.99
C LYS A 97 -3.90 -13.90 -14.32
N THR A 98 -3.30 -12.88 -13.71
CA THR A 98 -1.89 -12.55 -13.96
C THR A 98 -0.98 -13.77 -13.77
N GLN A 99 0.02 -13.88 -14.64
CA GLN A 99 1.10 -14.88 -14.56
C GLN A 99 2.44 -14.20 -14.21
N ALA A 100 2.40 -12.94 -13.81
CA ALA A 100 3.59 -12.21 -13.39
C ALA A 100 4.02 -12.67 -11.99
N HIS A 101 5.27 -13.11 -11.84
CA HIS A 101 5.80 -13.61 -10.58
C HIS A 101 7.07 -12.86 -10.14
N SER A 102 7.93 -12.45 -11.10
CA SER A 102 9.09 -11.63 -10.75
C SER A 102 8.66 -10.20 -10.40
N ALA A 103 9.43 -9.51 -9.58
CA ALA A 103 9.13 -8.13 -9.20
C ALA A 103 9.07 -7.19 -10.42
N GLU A 104 9.91 -7.44 -11.44
CA GLU A 104 9.96 -6.69 -12.69
C GLU A 104 8.72 -6.93 -13.53
N ASP A 105 8.30 -8.20 -13.70
CA ASP A 105 7.11 -8.57 -14.45
C ASP A 105 5.84 -8.04 -13.77
N VAL A 106 5.77 -8.14 -12.44
CA VAL A 106 4.68 -7.59 -11.63
C VAL A 106 4.58 -6.08 -11.83
N ALA A 107 5.70 -5.35 -11.75
CA ALA A 107 5.70 -3.91 -11.96
C ALA A 107 5.24 -3.52 -13.37
N ALA A 108 5.71 -4.24 -14.40
CA ALA A 108 5.34 -4.00 -15.78
C ALA A 108 3.86 -4.33 -16.06
N ALA A 109 3.35 -5.41 -15.49
CA ALA A 109 1.96 -5.82 -15.61
C ALA A 109 1.03 -4.84 -14.85
N LEU A 110 1.40 -4.45 -13.63
CA LEU A 110 0.65 -3.48 -12.84
C LEU A 110 0.53 -2.13 -13.55
N ALA A 111 1.63 -1.63 -14.13
CA ALA A 111 1.60 -0.38 -14.87
C ALA A 111 0.60 -0.38 -16.05
N LYS A 112 0.33 -1.56 -16.63
CA LYS A 112 -0.67 -1.75 -17.70
C LYS A 112 -2.09 -1.94 -17.18
N ALA A 113 -2.23 -2.58 -16.01
CA ALA A 113 -3.53 -2.91 -15.43
C ALA A 113 -4.15 -1.73 -14.65
N LEU A 114 -3.34 -0.75 -14.24
CA LEU A 114 -3.81 0.41 -13.48
C LEU A 114 -4.84 1.22 -14.29
N PRO A 115 -5.96 1.61 -13.66
CA PRO A 115 -6.90 2.56 -14.25
C PRO A 115 -6.19 3.85 -14.67
N GLU A 116 -6.62 4.46 -15.78
CA GLU A 116 -6.00 5.66 -16.36
C GLU A 116 -5.84 6.82 -15.35
N LYS A 117 -6.76 6.93 -14.39
CA LYS A 117 -6.75 7.97 -13.35
C LYS A 117 -5.70 7.73 -12.26
N ILE A 118 -5.18 6.52 -12.13
CA ILE A 118 -4.20 6.17 -11.10
C ILE A 118 -2.81 6.13 -11.70
N LYS A 119 -1.85 6.65 -10.98
CA LYS A 119 -0.42 6.57 -11.30
C LYS A 119 0.31 5.81 -10.20
N MET A 120 1.08 4.80 -10.57
CA MET A 120 2.08 4.22 -9.70
C MET A 120 3.29 5.14 -9.65
N LEU A 121 3.75 5.47 -8.45
CA LEU A 121 5.01 6.17 -8.22
C LEU A 121 6.17 5.17 -8.20
N ASP A 122 7.39 5.67 -7.98
CA ASP A 122 8.59 4.82 -7.95
C ASP A 122 8.46 3.71 -6.91
N ILE A 123 8.85 2.51 -7.31
CA ILE A 123 8.77 1.31 -6.46
C ILE A 123 9.95 1.31 -5.51
N SER A 124 9.67 1.08 -4.22
CA SER A 124 10.69 0.90 -3.18
C SER A 124 11.48 -0.38 -3.40
N ALA A 125 12.73 -0.42 -2.90
CA ALA A 125 13.49 -1.65 -2.77
C ALA A 125 12.97 -2.56 -1.63
N ALA A 126 12.21 -2.00 -0.68
CA ALA A 126 11.59 -2.76 0.40
C ALA A 126 10.54 -3.74 -0.15
N GLN A 127 10.43 -4.89 0.49
CA GLN A 127 9.51 -5.95 0.11
C GLN A 127 8.72 -6.39 1.33
N ASP A 128 7.44 -6.59 1.14
CA ASP A 128 6.56 -7.32 2.03
C ASP A 128 5.58 -8.14 1.20
N SER A 129 5.24 -9.31 1.68
CA SER A 129 4.30 -10.21 1.02
C SER A 129 3.50 -10.99 2.05
N ASP A 130 2.30 -11.38 1.65
CA ASP A 130 1.53 -12.35 2.41
C ASP A 130 2.30 -13.67 2.49
N VAL A 131 2.23 -14.31 3.63
CA VAL A 131 2.80 -15.65 3.87
C VAL A 131 1.81 -16.49 4.67
N LEU A 132 1.72 -17.77 4.36
CA LEU A 132 1.08 -18.71 5.26
C LEU A 132 2.01 -19.03 6.42
N ALA A 133 1.66 -18.60 7.61
CA ALA A 133 2.43 -18.82 8.83
C ALA A 133 1.77 -19.90 9.71
N VAL A 134 2.62 -20.69 10.33
CA VAL A 134 2.25 -21.67 11.36
C VAL A 134 3.15 -21.50 12.57
N THR A 135 2.75 -22.00 13.75
CA THR A 135 3.68 -22.06 14.88
C THR A 135 4.74 -23.13 14.63
N GLU A 136 5.94 -22.96 15.22
CA GLU A 136 7.01 -23.98 15.16
C GLU A 136 6.53 -25.35 15.65
N LYS A 137 5.65 -25.39 16.65
CA LYS A 137 5.00 -26.61 17.15
C LYS A 137 4.16 -27.30 16.06
N THR A 138 3.36 -26.52 15.32
CA THR A 138 2.53 -27.04 14.22
C THR A 138 3.40 -27.51 13.06
N ALA A 139 4.43 -26.74 12.69
CA ALA A 139 5.37 -27.11 11.64
C ALA A 139 6.07 -28.44 11.95
N LYS A 140 6.61 -28.60 13.17
CA LYS A 140 7.24 -29.85 13.61
C LYS A 140 6.27 -31.03 13.66
N LYS A 141 5.04 -30.81 14.17
CA LYS A 141 4.03 -31.86 14.30
C LYS A 141 3.67 -32.49 12.97
N TYR A 142 3.55 -31.69 11.93
CA TYR A 142 3.11 -32.14 10.60
C TYR A 142 4.22 -32.11 9.55
N ASN A 143 5.47 -31.83 9.94
CA ASN A 143 6.65 -31.71 9.06
C ASN A 143 6.42 -30.70 7.91
N LEU A 144 5.88 -29.52 8.23
CA LEU A 144 5.52 -28.48 7.27
C LEU A 144 6.73 -27.61 6.95
N LYS A 145 7.03 -27.43 5.68
CA LYS A 145 8.04 -26.49 5.15
C LYS A 145 7.49 -25.69 3.99
N ASP A 146 6.68 -26.31 3.15
CA ASP A 146 6.04 -25.72 1.96
C ASP A 146 4.52 -25.76 2.14
N ILE A 147 3.83 -24.87 1.43
CA ILE A 147 2.35 -24.83 1.41
C ILE A 147 1.77 -26.17 0.95
N SER A 148 2.44 -26.88 0.03
CA SER A 148 2.01 -28.18 -0.44
C SER A 148 1.98 -29.24 0.67
N ASP A 149 2.83 -29.11 1.71
CA ASP A 149 2.86 -30.05 2.83
C ASP A 149 1.57 -30.04 3.67
N LEU A 150 0.74 -29.00 3.51
CA LEU A 150 -0.57 -28.94 4.15
C LEU A 150 -1.59 -29.92 3.55
N ALA A 151 -1.40 -30.39 2.32
CA ALA A 151 -2.40 -31.20 1.61
C ALA A 151 -2.96 -32.40 2.40
N PRO A 152 -2.15 -33.23 3.07
CA PRO A 152 -2.67 -34.36 3.84
C PRO A 152 -3.41 -33.97 5.12
N VAL A 153 -3.19 -32.74 5.64
CA VAL A 153 -3.67 -32.33 6.96
C VAL A 153 -4.64 -31.15 6.95
N ALA A 154 -4.73 -30.40 5.85
CA ALA A 154 -5.53 -29.16 5.74
C ALA A 154 -6.98 -29.34 6.24
N LYS A 155 -7.63 -30.47 5.91
CA LYS A 155 -9.00 -30.78 6.34
C LYS A 155 -9.18 -30.87 7.87
N THR A 156 -8.10 -30.96 8.62
CA THR A 156 -8.12 -30.99 10.09
C THR A 156 -7.74 -29.64 10.72
N LEU A 157 -7.21 -28.71 9.93
CA LEU A 157 -6.68 -27.43 10.36
C LEU A 157 -7.65 -26.29 10.07
N VAL A 158 -7.61 -25.26 10.90
CA VAL A 158 -8.34 -24.01 10.72
C VAL A 158 -7.37 -22.96 10.18
N LEU A 159 -7.73 -22.34 9.05
CA LEU A 159 -7.06 -21.19 8.47
C LEU A 159 -7.68 -19.92 9.04
N GLY A 160 -6.87 -18.92 9.40
CA GLY A 160 -7.31 -17.58 9.79
C GLY A 160 -6.75 -16.52 8.89
N GLY A 161 -7.54 -15.48 8.65
CA GLY A 161 -7.15 -14.32 7.84
C GLY A 161 -8.32 -13.34 7.68
N PRO A 162 -8.14 -12.23 6.94
CA PRO A 162 -9.16 -11.23 6.76
C PRO A 162 -10.34 -11.73 5.92
N ALA A 163 -11.48 -11.05 6.02
CA ALA A 163 -12.74 -11.51 5.41
C ALA A 163 -12.64 -11.68 3.89
N GLU A 164 -11.95 -10.79 3.22
CA GLU A 164 -11.74 -10.78 1.76
C GLU A 164 -10.91 -11.98 1.26
N TRP A 165 -10.11 -12.61 2.11
CA TRP A 165 -9.37 -13.84 1.76
C TRP A 165 -10.28 -15.00 1.38
N LYS A 166 -11.56 -14.95 1.73
CA LYS A 166 -12.53 -15.98 1.25
C LYS A 166 -12.64 -16.01 -0.27
N THR A 167 -12.53 -14.87 -0.92
CA THR A 167 -12.80 -14.69 -2.34
C THR A 167 -11.59 -14.29 -3.17
N ARG A 168 -10.57 -13.73 -2.55
CA ARG A 168 -9.33 -13.34 -3.24
C ARG A 168 -8.56 -14.55 -3.74
N ARG A 169 -7.82 -14.34 -4.83
CA ARG A 169 -6.91 -15.36 -5.36
C ARG A 169 -5.82 -15.74 -4.37
N GLU A 170 -5.26 -14.79 -3.62
CA GLU A 170 -4.24 -15.06 -2.59
C GLU A 170 -4.81 -15.76 -1.35
N GLY A 171 -6.12 -15.91 -1.24
CA GLY A 171 -6.79 -16.50 -0.10
C GLY A 171 -7.26 -17.94 -0.32
N VAL A 172 -8.39 -18.25 0.28
CA VAL A 172 -9.01 -19.60 0.27
C VAL A 172 -9.22 -20.14 -1.14
N LYS A 173 -9.66 -19.24 -2.07
CA LYS A 173 -9.88 -19.59 -3.48
C LYS A 173 -8.61 -20.14 -4.12
N GLY A 174 -7.52 -19.36 -4.09
CA GLY A 174 -6.28 -19.76 -4.75
C GLY A 174 -5.55 -20.90 -4.02
N LEU A 175 -5.62 -20.96 -2.69
CA LEU A 175 -5.11 -22.12 -1.95
C LEU A 175 -5.79 -23.43 -2.40
N ASN A 176 -7.08 -23.38 -2.73
CA ASN A 176 -7.79 -24.52 -3.29
C ASN A 176 -7.40 -24.78 -4.76
N GLU A 177 -7.40 -23.74 -5.61
CA GLU A 177 -7.16 -23.90 -7.06
C GLU A 177 -5.71 -24.29 -7.38
N VAL A 178 -4.72 -23.71 -6.68
CA VAL A 178 -3.29 -23.89 -6.96
C VAL A 178 -2.69 -25.04 -6.16
N TYR A 179 -3.05 -25.15 -4.89
CA TYR A 179 -2.48 -26.14 -3.96
C TYR A 179 -3.43 -27.31 -3.65
N GLY A 180 -4.68 -27.25 -4.09
CA GLY A 180 -5.70 -28.28 -3.79
C GLY A 180 -6.12 -28.30 -2.32
N LEU A 181 -5.87 -27.25 -1.57
CA LEU A 181 -6.10 -27.22 -0.13
C LEU A 181 -7.56 -26.91 0.18
N THR A 182 -8.14 -27.71 1.07
CA THR A 182 -9.44 -27.46 1.67
C THR A 182 -9.28 -27.54 3.17
N PHE A 183 -9.38 -26.40 3.85
CA PHE A 183 -9.28 -26.35 5.30
C PHE A 183 -10.57 -26.80 6.00
N LYS A 184 -10.45 -27.25 7.25
CA LYS A 184 -11.60 -27.60 8.09
C LYS A 184 -12.56 -26.41 8.25
N ASN A 185 -12.02 -25.22 8.44
CA ASN A 185 -12.77 -23.98 8.55
C ASN A 185 -11.85 -22.79 8.21
N PHE A 186 -12.48 -21.69 7.85
CA PHE A 186 -11.83 -20.37 7.73
C PHE A 186 -12.39 -19.43 8.81
N LYS A 187 -11.51 -18.92 9.68
CA LYS A 187 -11.86 -17.97 10.72
C LYS A 187 -11.53 -16.56 10.26
N VAL A 188 -12.53 -15.70 10.18
CA VAL A 188 -12.34 -14.28 9.86
C VAL A 188 -11.69 -13.57 11.04
N LEU A 189 -10.58 -12.90 10.79
CA LEU A 189 -9.77 -12.17 11.74
C LEU A 189 -9.30 -10.85 11.10
N ASP A 190 -8.36 -10.14 11.74
CA ASP A 190 -7.71 -8.95 11.19
C ASP A 190 -6.60 -9.32 10.19
N VAL A 191 -6.13 -8.32 9.44
CA VAL A 191 -5.03 -8.48 8.47
C VAL A 191 -3.71 -8.54 9.22
N ALA A 192 -3.15 -9.74 9.40
CA ALA A 192 -1.88 -9.98 10.10
C ALA A 192 -1.75 -9.25 11.45
N GLY A 193 -2.87 -8.91 12.07
CA GLY A 193 -2.91 -8.08 13.27
C GLY A 193 -2.92 -8.88 14.57
N PRO A 194 -3.14 -8.18 15.71
CA PRO A 194 -3.10 -8.79 17.04
C PRO A 194 -4.11 -9.94 17.24
N LEU A 195 -5.28 -9.88 16.58
CA LEU A 195 -6.30 -10.93 16.70
C LEU A 195 -5.84 -12.21 15.99
N THR A 196 -5.29 -12.08 14.79
CA THR A 196 -4.73 -13.19 14.01
C THR A 196 -3.54 -13.82 14.74
N LEU A 197 -2.60 -13.01 15.23
CA LEU A 197 -1.45 -13.48 15.99
C LEU A 197 -1.88 -14.20 17.29
N SER A 198 -2.84 -13.63 18.04
CA SER A 198 -3.36 -14.25 19.25
C SER A 198 -4.06 -15.57 18.96
N ALA A 199 -4.88 -15.64 17.92
CA ALA A 199 -5.57 -16.86 17.53
C ALA A 199 -4.59 -17.98 17.13
N LEU A 200 -3.50 -17.65 16.42
CA LEU A 200 -2.46 -18.58 16.01
C LEU A 200 -1.66 -19.10 17.20
N THR A 201 -1.16 -18.19 18.05
CA THR A 201 -0.33 -18.56 19.21
C THR A 201 -1.11 -19.33 20.28
N ASN A 202 -2.41 -19.05 20.43
CA ASN A 202 -3.30 -19.80 21.33
C ASN A 202 -3.92 -21.04 20.68
N ASN A 203 -3.46 -21.43 19.48
CA ASN A 203 -3.92 -22.61 18.74
C ASN A 203 -5.43 -22.63 18.43
N GLN A 204 -6.07 -21.46 18.36
CA GLN A 204 -7.47 -21.35 17.89
C GLN A 204 -7.56 -21.49 16.37
N ILE A 205 -6.48 -21.14 15.66
CA ILE A 205 -6.19 -21.45 14.27
C ILE A 205 -4.82 -22.12 14.20
N GLN A 206 -4.53 -22.89 13.18
CA GLN A 206 -3.25 -23.56 13.00
C GLN A 206 -2.42 -22.98 11.85
N VAL A 207 -3.09 -22.33 10.90
CA VAL A 207 -2.50 -21.65 9.75
C VAL A 207 -3.07 -20.24 9.71
N ALA A 208 -2.21 -19.25 9.50
CA ALA A 208 -2.62 -17.85 9.45
C ALA A 208 -2.06 -17.15 8.22
N ASP A 209 -2.82 -16.20 7.70
CA ASP A 209 -2.32 -15.12 6.87
C ASP A 209 -1.51 -14.16 7.75
N MET A 210 -0.24 -14.00 7.44
CA MET A 210 0.69 -13.07 8.07
C MET A 210 1.49 -12.33 7.00
N THR A 211 2.19 -11.28 7.38
CA THR A 211 3.11 -10.61 6.47
C THR A 211 4.56 -10.99 6.75
N SER A 212 5.37 -11.04 5.70
CA SER A 212 6.79 -11.45 5.79
C SER A 212 7.63 -10.50 6.66
N THR A 213 7.19 -9.26 6.81
CA THR A 213 7.85 -8.20 7.61
C THR A 213 7.40 -8.16 9.07
N ASP A 214 6.35 -8.92 9.45
CA ASP A 214 5.82 -8.89 10.82
C ASP A 214 6.88 -9.31 11.84
N PRO A 215 7.20 -8.47 12.85
CA PRO A 215 8.15 -8.82 13.90
C PRO A 215 7.79 -10.09 14.68
N ALA A 216 6.51 -10.48 14.72
CA ALA A 216 6.04 -11.69 15.38
C ALA A 216 6.61 -12.96 14.73
N MET A 217 6.95 -12.93 13.43
CA MET A 217 7.60 -14.05 12.75
C MET A 217 8.85 -14.50 13.52
N LYS A 218 9.66 -13.55 14.00
CA LYS A 218 10.84 -13.83 14.84
C LYS A 218 10.48 -14.01 16.33
N THR A 219 9.74 -13.05 16.89
CA THR A 219 9.55 -12.96 18.35
C THR A 219 8.64 -14.06 18.91
N LYS A 220 7.83 -14.68 18.06
CA LYS A 220 6.92 -15.80 18.40
C LYS A 220 7.33 -17.13 17.76
N ASN A 221 8.51 -17.19 17.13
CA ASN A 221 9.00 -18.38 16.43
C ASN A 221 7.95 -18.95 15.46
N LEU A 222 7.37 -18.09 14.63
CA LEU A 222 6.48 -18.51 13.57
C LEU A 222 7.29 -18.99 12.37
N VAL A 223 6.75 -19.95 11.63
CA VAL A 223 7.33 -20.50 10.42
C VAL A 223 6.48 -20.06 9.26
N ALA A 224 7.05 -19.27 8.35
CA ALA A 224 6.47 -19.02 7.04
C ALA A 224 6.68 -20.26 6.17
N LEU A 225 5.60 -20.77 5.57
CA LEU A 225 5.69 -21.86 4.62
C LEU A 225 6.14 -21.34 3.25
N GLU A 226 7.00 -22.10 2.56
CA GLU A 226 7.45 -21.75 1.22
C GLU A 226 6.28 -21.81 0.23
N ASP A 227 6.22 -20.86 -0.67
CA ASP A 227 5.21 -20.79 -1.75
C ASP A 227 5.81 -21.28 -3.06
N SER A 228 6.06 -22.59 -3.17
CA SER A 228 6.70 -23.21 -4.34
C SER A 228 5.91 -23.09 -5.63
N LYS A 229 4.60 -22.79 -5.55
CA LYS A 229 3.72 -22.61 -6.72
C LYS A 229 3.39 -21.14 -7.02
N HIS A 230 4.06 -20.21 -6.32
CA HIS A 230 3.94 -18.77 -6.56
C HIS A 230 2.50 -18.24 -6.54
N LEU A 231 1.73 -18.66 -5.53
CA LEU A 231 0.39 -18.12 -5.30
C LEU A 231 0.45 -16.65 -4.87
N PHE A 232 1.44 -16.32 -4.02
CA PHE A 232 1.69 -14.96 -3.54
C PHE A 232 2.71 -14.27 -4.47
N PRO A 233 2.28 -13.32 -5.30
CA PRO A 233 3.22 -12.63 -6.19
C PRO A 233 4.19 -11.79 -5.37
N GLY A 234 5.44 -11.74 -5.82
CA GLY A 234 6.48 -10.93 -5.17
C GLY A 234 6.04 -9.46 -5.06
N ALA A 235 5.83 -8.99 -3.84
CA ALA A 235 5.30 -7.66 -3.58
C ALA A 235 6.42 -6.71 -3.17
N LYS A 236 6.56 -5.59 -3.90
CA LYS A 236 7.34 -4.42 -3.49
C LYS A 236 6.39 -3.29 -3.10
N HIS A 237 6.77 -2.50 -2.11
CA HIS A 237 6.03 -1.30 -1.77
C HIS A 237 6.04 -0.32 -2.94
N CYS A 238 4.89 0.21 -3.28
CA CYS A 238 4.73 1.34 -4.18
C CYS A 238 3.71 2.32 -3.61
N ALA A 239 3.79 3.58 -4.01
CA ALA A 239 2.72 4.53 -3.74
C ALA A 239 1.85 4.66 -4.99
N ALA A 240 0.53 4.59 -4.82
CA ALA A 240 -0.43 4.88 -5.87
C ALA A 240 -0.99 6.29 -5.67
N ASP A 241 -0.86 7.12 -6.70
CA ASP A 241 -1.34 8.51 -6.73
C ASP A 241 -2.49 8.64 -7.73
N CYS A 242 -3.55 9.36 -7.32
CA CYS A 242 -4.61 9.76 -8.22
C CYS A 242 -4.15 10.97 -9.04
N LYS A 243 -4.06 10.83 -10.35
CA LYS A 243 -3.78 11.95 -11.26
C LYS A 243 -4.82 13.05 -11.03
N ARG A 244 -4.40 14.18 -10.46
CA ARG A 244 -5.24 15.37 -10.45
C ARG A 244 -5.45 15.79 -11.91
N GLN A 245 -6.70 15.79 -12.37
CA GLN A 245 -7.04 16.56 -13.55
C GLN A 245 -6.74 18.03 -13.21
N SER A 246 -5.71 18.61 -13.84
CA SER A 246 -5.57 20.05 -13.87
C SER A 246 -6.84 20.56 -14.54
N GLN A 247 -7.75 21.18 -13.80
CA GLN A 247 -8.79 22.01 -14.37
C GLN A 247 -8.05 23.15 -15.09
N ARG A 248 -7.76 22.96 -16.37
CA ARG A 248 -7.55 24.08 -17.26
C ARG A 248 -8.92 24.71 -17.41
N GLY A 249 -9.15 25.76 -16.62
CA GLY A 249 -10.24 26.68 -16.86
C GLY A 249 -10.10 27.21 -18.27
N GLY A 250 -11.16 27.11 -19.02
CA GLY A 250 -11.36 27.85 -20.24
C GLY A 250 -11.71 29.31 -19.92
#